data_dc67a53675ee0cac628b8ea3fde23b7b
#
_entry.id   dc67a53675ee0cac628b8ea3fde23b7b
#
_cell.length_a   1.000
_cell.length_b   1.000
_cell.length_c   1.000
_cell.angle_alpha   90.00
_cell.angle_beta   90.00
_cell.angle_gamma   90.00
#
_symmetry.space_group_name_H-M   'P 1'
#
loop_
_entity.id
_entity.type
_entity.pdbx_description
1 polymer ?
#
loop_
_entity_poly.entity_id
_entity_poly.type
_entity_poly.pdbx_seq_one_letter_code
_entity_poly.pdbx_strand_id
1 'polypeptide(L)' 'MSDQNIEKWSTLKEVQAHLGVGRETVLQWIAKRNMPAYKVGRLWKFKLTEVDEWIRSGGATDQNTDKDDNED' A
#
# COMPACT_ATOMS: atom_id res chain seq x y z
N MET A 1 25.51 1.34 7.65
CA MET A 1 25.14 1.25 8.27
C MET A 1 23.82 1.25 8.48
N SER A 2 23.50 1.30 9.43
CA SER A 2 22.19 1.14 9.69
C SER A 2 21.35 2.18 9.21
N ASP A 3 21.83 3.32 9.00
CA ASP A 3 21.03 4.31 8.57
C ASP A 3 20.42 3.99 7.31
N GLN A 4 21.01 3.23 6.49
CA GLN A 4 20.44 2.94 5.28
C GLN A 4 19.29 2.14 5.39
N ASN A 5 19.07 1.49 6.46
CA ASN A 5 17.92 0.69 6.64
C ASN A 5 16.80 1.38 7.30
N ILE A 6 16.97 2.61 7.69
CA ILE A 6 15.92 3.33 8.33
C ILE A 6 15.07 3.98 7.30
N GLU A 7 13.85 3.54 7.18
CA GLU A 7 12.97 4.08 6.19
C GLU A 7 11.99 4.99 6.86
N LYS A 8 11.72 6.14 6.29
CA LYS A 8 10.76 7.04 6.85
C LYS A 8 9.40 6.50 6.68
N TRP A 9 8.53 6.85 7.58
CA TRP A 9 7.14 6.48 7.44
C TRP A 9 6.53 7.30 6.33
N SER A 10 5.68 6.69 5.55
CA SER A 10 5.01 7.39 4.47
C SER A 10 3.56 7.63 4.83
N THR A 11 2.98 8.68 4.29
CA THR A 11 1.59 9.00 4.55
C THR A 11 0.71 8.30 3.55
N LEU A 12 -0.58 8.29 3.82
CA LEU A 12 -1.52 7.71 2.91
C LEU A 12 -1.42 8.37 1.54
N LYS A 13 -1.29 9.69 1.51
CA LYS A 13 -1.18 10.39 0.28
C LYS A 13 0.05 9.96 -0.49
N GLU A 14 1.14 9.74 0.20
CA GLU A 14 2.35 9.31 -0.46
C GLU A 14 2.20 7.92 -1.06
N VAL A 15 1.51 7.04 -0.37
CA VAL A 15 1.27 5.72 -0.89
C VAL A 15 0.37 5.78 -2.13
N GLN A 16 -0.63 6.64 -2.09
CA GLN A 16 -1.48 6.81 -3.24
C GLN A 16 -0.67 7.23 -4.45
N ALA A 17 0.22 8.18 -4.27
CA ALA A 17 1.04 8.64 -5.38
C ALA A 17 2.02 7.57 -5.82
N HIS A 18 2.59 6.85 -4.88
CA HIS A 18 3.56 5.82 -5.19
C HIS A 18 2.93 4.70 -6.01
N LEU A 19 1.73 4.33 -5.68
CA LEU A 19 1.07 3.25 -6.37
C LEU A 19 0.16 3.72 -7.50
N GLY A 20 -0.12 4.99 -7.57
CA GLY A 20 -1.00 5.52 -8.61
C GLY A 20 -2.44 5.14 -8.42
N VAL A 21 -2.90 5.08 -7.18
CA VAL A 21 -4.29 4.70 -6.92
C VAL A 21 -4.98 5.71 -6.06
N GLY A 22 -6.27 5.60 -5.91
CA GLY A 22 -7.03 6.53 -5.11
C GLY A 22 -7.04 6.15 -3.65
N ARG A 23 -7.53 7.06 -2.83
CA ARG A 23 -7.58 6.85 -1.41
C ARG A 23 -8.45 5.67 -1.03
N GLU A 24 -9.60 5.57 -1.64
CA GLU A 24 -10.52 4.50 -1.35
C GLU A 24 -9.90 3.14 -1.63
N THR A 25 -9.15 3.05 -2.71
CA THR A 25 -8.51 1.80 -3.06
C THR A 25 -7.52 1.39 -1.98
N VAL A 26 -6.72 2.33 -1.50
CA VAL A 26 -5.76 2.01 -0.47
C VAL A 26 -6.48 1.56 0.79
N LEU A 27 -7.53 2.27 1.17
CA LEU A 27 -8.26 1.93 2.39
C LEU A 27 -8.92 0.56 2.28
N GLN A 28 -9.41 0.21 1.10
CA GLN A 28 -9.98 -1.08 0.91
C GLN A 28 -8.93 -2.17 1.01
N TRP A 29 -7.76 -1.93 0.46
CA TRP A 29 -6.70 -2.91 0.52
C TRP A 29 -6.27 -3.14 1.98
N ILE A 30 -6.23 -2.07 2.77
CA ILE A 30 -5.89 -2.21 4.18
C ILE A 30 -6.94 -3.07 4.86
N ALA A 31 -8.18 -2.82 4.57
CA ALA A 31 -9.26 -3.52 5.25
C ALA A 31 -9.46 -4.94 4.77
N LYS A 32 -9.25 -5.19 3.50
CA LYS A 32 -9.62 -6.46 2.95
C LYS A 32 -8.50 -7.30 2.37
N ARG A 33 -7.36 -6.71 2.13
CA ARG A 33 -6.28 -7.44 1.49
C ARG A 33 -5.01 -7.48 2.31
N ASN A 34 -5.10 -7.08 3.55
CA ASN A 34 -3.94 -7.11 4.45
C ASN A 34 -2.78 -6.28 4.00
N MET A 35 -3.05 -5.16 3.38
CA MET A 35 -1.98 -4.26 3.01
C MET A 35 -1.26 -3.80 4.26
N PRO A 36 0.06 -3.82 4.29
CA PRO A 36 0.80 -3.41 5.47
C PRO A 36 0.60 -1.93 5.75
N ALA A 37 0.00 -1.63 6.87
CA ALA A 37 -0.28 -0.26 7.27
C ALA A 37 -0.33 -0.20 8.77
N TYR A 38 0.03 0.96 9.32
CA TYR A 38 0.08 1.12 10.75
C TYR A 38 -0.70 2.37 11.12
N LYS A 39 -1.54 2.26 12.14
CA LYS A 39 -2.34 3.40 12.55
C LYS A 39 -1.63 4.12 13.66
N VAL A 40 -1.32 5.38 13.46
CA VAL A 40 -0.66 6.18 14.46
C VAL A 40 -1.60 7.33 14.75
N GLY A 41 -2.28 7.26 15.89
CA GLY A 41 -3.30 8.23 16.20
C GLY A 41 -4.42 8.10 15.20
N ARG A 42 -4.69 9.16 14.45
CA ARG A 42 -5.72 9.11 13.47
C ARG A 42 -5.16 8.93 12.09
N LEU A 43 -3.84 8.78 11.93
CA LEU A 43 -3.23 8.76 10.63
C LEU A 43 -2.74 7.38 10.28
N TRP A 44 -2.84 7.03 9.01
CA TRP A 44 -2.26 5.80 8.52
C TRP A 44 -0.84 6.07 8.13
N LYS A 45 0.08 5.22 8.53
CA LYS A 45 1.47 5.33 8.15
C LYS A 45 1.91 4.04 7.51
N PHE A 46 2.85 4.14 6.60
CA PHE A 46 3.27 3.00 5.81
C PHE A 46 4.77 2.98 5.64
N LYS A 47 5.29 1.80 5.37
CA LYS A 47 6.68 1.67 4.96
C LYS A 47 6.62 1.24 3.51
N LEU A 48 7.14 2.05 2.62
CA LEU A 48 7.02 1.76 1.19
C LEU A 48 7.68 0.46 0.78
N THR A 49 8.75 0.05 1.46
CA THR A 49 9.36 -1.22 1.13
C THR A 49 8.41 -2.36 1.45
N GLU A 50 7.65 -2.23 2.53
CA GLU A 50 6.69 -3.28 2.87
C GLU A 50 5.54 -3.28 1.88
N VAL A 51 5.11 -2.11 1.47
CA VAL A 51 4.04 -2.00 0.51
C VAL A 51 4.47 -2.63 -0.82
N ASP A 52 5.69 -2.35 -1.24
CA ASP A 52 6.19 -2.91 -2.48
C ASP A 52 6.30 -4.43 -2.41
N GLU A 53 6.74 -4.93 -1.29
CA GLU A 53 6.84 -6.36 -1.12
C GLU A 53 5.47 -7.00 -1.17
N TRP A 54 4.51 -6.37 -0.53
CA TRP A 54 3.15 -6.87 -0.53
C TRP A 54 2.59 -6.90 -1.95
N ILE A 55 2.89 -5.86 -2.74
CA ILE A 55 2.45 -5.82 -4.11
C ILE A 55 3.12 -6.93 -4.91
N ARG A 56 4.41 -7.10 -4.72
CA ARG A 56 5.13 -8.14 -5.45
C ARG A 56 4.65 -9.53 -5.10
N SER A 57 4.17 -9.72 -3.91
CA SER A 57 3.68 -11.01 -3.51
C SER A 57 2.24 -11.25 -3.96
N GLY A 58 1.66 -10.29 -4.66
CA GLY A 58 0.31 -10.46 -5.17
C GLY A 58 -0.78 -9.95 -4.28
N GLY A 59 -0.41 -9.15 -3.28
CA GLY A 59 -1.43 -8.68 -2.34
C GLY A 59 -2.50 -7.85 -2.97
N ALA A 60 -2.12 -7.03 -3.95
CA ALA A 60 -3.10 -6.18 -4.60
C ALA A 60 -3.81 -6.87 -5.74
N THR A 61 -3.42 -8.08 -6.06
CA THR A 61 -4.03 -8.77 -7.19
C THR A 61 -5.38 -9.29 -6.82
N ASP A 62 -6.33 -9.04 -7.68
CA ASP A 62 -7.67 -9.52 -7.43
C ASP A 62 -7.91 -10.64 -8.36
N GLN A 63 -7.85 -11.85 -7.91
CA GLN A 63 -8.00 -12.91 -8.74
C GLN A 63 -9.28 -13.05 -9.37
N ASN A 64 -10.26 -12.46 -8.81
CA ASN A 64 -11.52 -12.52 -9.40
C ASN A 64 -11.75 -11.59 -10.43
N THR A 65 -11.07 -10.69 -10.56
CA THR A 65 -11.35 -9.71 -11.38
C THR A 65 -10.87 -9.63 -12.48
N ASP A 66 -10.87 -9.69 -12.97
CA ASP A 66 -10.43 -9.71 -14.03
C ASP A 66 -10.53 -8.51 -14.67
N LYS A 67 -11.05 -7.98 -14.54
CA LYS A 67 -11.20 -6.98 -14.93
C LYS A 67 -10.66 -5.89 -14.78
N ASP A 68 -10.46 -5.83 -14.48
CA ASP A 68 -9.98 -5.00 -14.47
C ASP A 68 -9.28 -4.14 -14.73
N ASP A 69 -9.27 -4.43 -14.78
CA ASP A 69 -8.65 -3.94 -14.91
C ASP A 69 -8.12 -3.04 -15.43
N ASN A 70 -8.27 -3.02 -15.52
CA ASN A 70 -7.84 -2.44 -15.93
C ASN A 70 -7.39 -1.48 -16.19
N GLU A 71 -7.52 -1.42 -16.09
CA GLU A 71 -7.14 -0.77 -16.17
C GLU A 71 -6.49 -0.10 -16.31
N ASP A 72 -6.37 -0.08 -16.27
CA ASP A 72 -5.63 0.34 -16.22
C ASP A 72 -5.27 0.64 -16.49
#